data_00f460d87b888e7d1936bc40722928ea
#
_entry.id   00f460d87b888e7d1936bc40722928ea
#
_cell.length_a   1.000
_cell.length_b   1.000
_cell.length_c   1.000
_cell.angle_alpha   90.00
_cell.angle_beta   90.00
_cell.angle_gamma   90.00
#
_symmetry.space_group_name_H-M   'P 1'
#
loop_
_entity.id
_entity.type
_entity.pdbx_description
1 polymer ?
#
loop_
_entity_poly.entity_id
_entity_poly.type
_entity_poly.pdbx_seq_one_letter_code
_entity_poly.pdbx_strand_id
1 'polypeptide(L)'
;MRARQLTLVLFVSAVLAAAPALMAQGGHFEFGGHYGRWTLNLLGNSAEKLMNDILDTELQDRILEAIQTDHPSLTMTNYQQDLVFDSSGDNFGASFRWYPGGHRGSFSLGVSVEKSSFKVLPTATALMELEDQLTFQTATFDGTAGGTALIKALSFQLTFRWDLFPTSPIHPYITFGGGISTSKALDDSSVAYTYSGQLSGSAIPPQTISGSDTKTFRQLKDEALADAANDFPIPNFIPFLQLNLGLKARLTKMVHVLVEAGVFDGFIASAGLAIRL
;
A
#
# COMPACT_ATOMS: atom_id res chain seq x y z
N MET A 1 6.53 24.96 18.80
CA MET A 1 6.97 24.05 17.69
C MET A 1 7.29 22.69 18.29
N ARG A 2 6.71 21.61 17.75
CA ARG A 2 6.97 20.26 18.25
C ARG A 2 8.38 19.83 17.83
N ALA A 3 9.13 19.12 18.67
CA ALA A 3 10.54 18.71 18.43
C ALA A 3 10.79 18.12 17.04
N ARG A 4 9.83 17.38 16.47
CA ARG A 4 9.89 16.80 15.11
C ARG A 4 9.95 17.84 13.98
N GLN A 5 9.28 18.97 14.12
CA GLN A 5 9.34 20.07 13.14
C GLN A 5 10.69 20.75 13.18
N LEU A 6 11.28 20.87 14.37
CA LEU A 6 12.61 21.44 14.55
C LEU A 6 13.68 20.56 13.89
N THR A 7 13.59 19.24 14.05
CA THR A 7 14.53 18.28 13.44
C THR A 7 14.47 18.33 11.90
N LEU A 8 13.28 18.41 11.32
CA LEU A 8 13.13 18.53 9.87
C LEU A 8 13.70 19.84 9.33
N VAL A 9 13.41 20.96 10.01
CA VAL A 9 13.93 22.28 9.65
C VAL A 9 15.46 22.30 9.76
N LEU A 10 16.04 21.74 10.83
CA LEU A 10 17.48 21.66 11.01
C LEU A 10 18.15 20.78 9.93
N PHE A 11 17.54 19.65 9.56
CA PHE A 11 18.04 18.78 8.51
C PHE A 11 18.02 19.49 7.15
N VAL A 12 16.91 20.10 6.78
CA VAL A 12 16.78 20.87 5.51
C VAL A 12 17.77 22.04 5.49
N SER A 13 17.91 22.76 6.62
CA SER A 13 18.85 23.87 6.72
C SER A 13 20.32 23.40 6.61
N ALA A 14 20.66 22.27 7.21
CA ALA A 14 22.00 21.67 7.09
C ALA A 14 22.32 21.25 5.65
N VAL A 15 21.36 20.66 4.93
CA VAL A 15 21.50 20.29 3.53
C VAL A 15 21.68 21.55 2.65
N LEU A 16 20.88 22.58 2.87
CA LEU A 16 20.99 23.85 2.15
C LEU A 16 22.30 24.61 2.47
N ALA A 17 22.78 24.56 3.70
CA ALA A 17 24.03 25.18 4.08
C ALA A 17 25.27 24.44 3.53
N ALA A 18 25.18 23.11 3.37
CA ALA A 18 26.25 22.31 2.77
C ALA A 18 26.31 22.43 1.23
N ALA A 19 25.21 22.84 0.59
CA ALA A 19 25.09 22.90 -0.86
C ALA A 19 26.22 23.73 -1.55
N PRO A 20 26.57 24.95 -1.06
CA PRO A 20 27.65 25.73 -1.69
C PRO A 20 29.02 25.05 -1.63
N ALA A 21 29.34 24.39 -0.51
CA ALA A 21 30.62 23.69 -0.35
C ALA A 21 30.71 22.45 -1.27
N LEU A 22 29.59 21.75 -1.49
CA LEU A 22 29.51 20.60 -2.38
C LEU A 22 29.57 21.02 -3.86
N MET A 23 29.02 22.17 -4.22
CA MET A 23 29.14 22.76 -5.57
C MET A 23 30.57 23.19 -5.91
N ALA A 24 31.32 23.68 -4.92
CA ALA A 24 32.72 24.07 -5.11
C ALA A 24 33.63 22.90 -5.52
N GLN A 25 33.20 21.65 -5.29
CA GLN A 25 33.93 20.44 -5.67
C GLN A 25 33.51 19.88 -7.06
N GLY A 26 32.74 20.63 -7.87
CA GLY A 26 32.32 20.23 -9.21
C GLY A 26 31.08 19.33 -9.23
N GLY A 27 30.44 19.11 -8.08
CA GLY A 27 29.15 18.39 -7.98
C GLY A 27 28.00 19.20 -8.56
N HIS A 28 26.91 18.53 -8.92
CA HIS A 28 25.66 19.19 -9.29
C HIS A 28 24.47 18.56 -8.56
N PHE A 29 23.38 19.32 -8.52
CA PHE A 29 22.13 18.89 -7.91
C PHE A 29 21.05 18.69 -8.95
N GLU A 30 20.10 17.83 -8.64
CA GLU A 30 18.93 17.55 -9.45
C GLU A 30 17.70 17.51 -8.57
N PHE A 31 16.66 18.27 -8.95
CA PHE A 31 15.33 18.22 -8.33
C PHE A 31 14.39 17.54 -9.30
N GLY A 32 13.67 16.55 -8.84
CA GLY A 32 12.75 15.79 -9.67
C GLY A 32 11.36 15.68 -9.05
N GLY A 33 10.39 15.50 -9.94
CA GLY A 33 9.05 15.09 -9.59
C GLY A 33 8.61 13.96 -10.52
N HIS A 34 7.88 12.99 -10.01
CA HIS A 34 7.40 11.88 -10.81
C HIS A 34 5.99 11.48 -10.42
N TYR A 35 5.32 10.84 -11.37
CA TYR A 35 4.08 10.10 -11.18
C TYR A 35 4.31 8.66 -11.61
N GLY A 36 3.80 7.72 -10.83
CA GLY A 36 3.88 6.30 -11.10
C GLY A 36 2.56 5.59 -10.86
N ARG A 37 2.38 4.47 -11.54
CA ARG A 37 1.37 3.48 -11.25
C ARG A 37 2.00 2.25 -10.62
N TRP A 38 1.30 1.68 -9.70
CA TRP A 38 1.81 0.67 -8.79
C TRP A 38 0.82 -0.48 -8.62
N THR A 39 1.34 -1.70 -8.51
CA THR A 39 0.56 -2.92 -8.23
C THR A 39 1.24 -3.72 -7.12
N LEU A 40 0.49 -4.30 -6.21
CA LEU A 40 1.01 -5.06 -5.04
C LEU A 40 1.40 -6.52 -5.34
N ASN A 41 1.48 -6.93 -6.59
CA ASN A 41 1.57 -8.36 -6.95
C ASN A 41 2.80 -9.13 -6.42
N LEU A 42 3.81 -8.47 -5.81
CA LEU A 42 5.02 -9.14 -5.32
C LEU A 42 5.01 -9.46 -3.82
N LEU A 43 4.29 -8.69 -3.02
CA LEU A 43 4.03 -9.02 -1.61
C LEU A 43 2.70 -9.78 -1.44
N GLY A 44 2.07 -10.14 -2.57
CA GLY A 44 0.77 -10.78 -2.64
C GLY A 44 0.58 -11.83 -1.55
N ASN A 45 1.47 -12.79 -1.47
CA ASN A 45 1.30 -13.91 -0.53
C ASN A 45 1.29 -13.51 0.95
N SER A 46 2.02 -12.47 1.36
CA SER A 46 2.04 -12.05 2.77
C SER A 46 0.94 -11.06 3.10
N ALA A 47 0.66 -10.11 2.20
CA ALA A 47 -0.46 -9.19 2.34
C ALA A 47 -1.80 -9.90 2.12
N GLU A 48 -1.88 -10.83 1.16
CA GLU A 48 -3.02 -11.71 0.95
C GLU A 48 -3.32 -12.54 2.21
N LYS A 49 -2.31 -13.17 2.81
CA LYS A 49 -2.52 -13.96 4.02
C LYS A 49 -3.04 -13.10 5.17
N LEU A 50 -2.44 -11.92 5.41
CA LEU A 50 -2.90 -11.01 6.45
C LEU A 50 -4.31 -10.47 6.17
N MET A 51 -4.60 -10.12 4.91
CA MET A 51 -5.93 -9.64 4.51
C MET A 51 -6.95 -10.77 4.54
N ASN A 52 -6.55 -11.99 4.17
CA ASN A 52 -7.39 -13.18 4.30
C ASN A 52 -7.77 -13.40 5.77
N ASP A 53 -6.79 -13.43 6.67
CA ASP A 53 -7.03 -13.70 8.09
C ASP A 53 -7.96 -12.64 8.72
N ILE A 54 -7.82 -11.36 8.36
CA ILE A 54 -8.67 -10.26 8.85
C ILE A 54 -10.07 -10.29 8.23
N LEU A 55 -10.14 -10.42 6.89
CA LEU A 55 -11.42 -10.37 6.17
C LEU A 55 -12.21 -11.66 6.36
N ASP A 56 -11.54 -12.79 6.49
CA ASP A 56 -12.16 -14.09 6.72
C ASP A 56 -12.98 -14.07 8.02
N THR A 57 -12.35 -13.71 9.12
CA THR A 57 -13.00 -13.63 10.43
C THR A 57 -14.11 -12.58 10.45
N GLU A 58 -13.82 -11.36 9.97
CA GLU A 58 -14.79 -10.27 9.99
C GLU A 58 -16.02 -10.57 9.12
N LEU A 59 -15.81 -11.12 7.92
CA LEU A 59 -16.90 -11.45 6.99
C LEU A 59 -17.75 -12.61 7.54
N GLN A 60 -17.10 -13.64 8.06
CA GLN A 60 -17.75 -14.78 8.70
C GLN A 60 -18.65 -14.32 9.84
N ASP A 61 -18.12 -13.50 10.76
CA ASP A 61 -18.85 -13.04 11.93
C ASP A 61 -20.05 -12.18 11.54
N ARG A 62 -19.90 -11.30 10.55
CA ARG A 62 -20.97 -10.42 10.07
C ARG A 62 -22.08 -11.15 9.34
N ILE A 63 -21.74 -12.16 8.55
CA ILE A 63 -22.74 -13.01 7.90
C ILE A 63 -23.51 -13.79 8.96
N LEU A 64 -22.80 -14.39 9.90
CA LEU A 64 -23.41 -15.15 11.00
C LEU A 64 -24.32 -14.26 11.87
N GLU A 65 -23.88 -13.07 12.27
CA GLU A 65 -24.66 -12.09 13.02
C GLU A 65 -25.96 -11.71 12.29
N ALA A 66 -25.86 -11.46 10.97
CA ALA A 66 -27.02 -11.13 10.16
C ALA A 66 -28.01 -12.30 10.07
N ILE A 67 -27.54 -13.54 9.94
CA ILE A 67 -28.38 -14.73 9.95
C ILE A 67 -29.03 -14.93 11.32
N GLN A 68 -28.26 -14.78 12.40
CA GLN A 68 -28.75 -14.99 13.78
C GLN A 68 -29.74 -13.91 14.25
N THR A 69 -29.81 -12.77 13.57
CA THR A 69 -30.84 -11.75 13.86
C THR A 69 -32.24 -12.32 13.64
N ASP A 70 -32.46 -13.11 12.57
CA ASP A 70 -33.74 -13.71 12.25
C ASP A 70 -33.82 -15.19 12.70
N HIS A 71 -32.69 -15.86 12.85
CA HIS A 71 -32.57 -17.29 13.20
C HIS A 71 -31.53 -17.50 14.31
N PRO A 72 -31.84 -17.11 15.57
CA PRO A 72 -30.86 -17.09 16.66
C PRO A 72 -30.40 -18.51 17.12
N SER A 73 -31.12 -19.57 16.73
CA SER A 73 -30.77 -20.96 17.04
C SER A 73 -29.75 -21.55 16.04
N LEU A 74 -29.49 -20.89 14.90
CA LEU A 74 -28.51 -21.35 13.93
C LEU A 74 -27.10 -21.11 14.43
N THR A 75 -26.31 -22.16 14.40
CA THR A 75 -24.85 -22.10 14.67
C THR A 75 -24.07 -22.58 13.47
N MET A 76 -22.96 -21.97 13.24
CA MET A 76 -22.07 -22.34 12.15
C MET A 76 -21.35 -23.65 12.48
N THR A 77 -21.36 -24.58 11.53
CA THR A 77 -20.64 -25.85 11.60
C THR A 77 -19.42 -25.90 10.68
N ASN A 78 -19.51 -25.19 9.54
CA ASN A 78 -18.42 -25.11 8.57
C ASN A 78 -18.48 -23.76 7.83
N TYR A 79 -17.30 -23.24 7.46
CA TYR A 79 -17.17 -22.04 6.65
C TYR A 79 -16.07 -22.25 5.61
N GLN A 80 -16.35 -21.89 4.37
CA GLN A 80 -15.42 -21.95 3.26
C GLN A 80 -15.49 -20.64 2.48
N GLN A 81 -14.34 -20.12 2.16
CA GLN A 81 -14.20 -18.87 1.42
C GLN A 81 -13.13 -19.03 0.35
N ASP A 82 -13.39 -18.47 -0.82
CA ASP A 82 -12.39 -18.27 -1.88
C ASP A 82 -12.27 -16.77 -2.13
N LEU A 83 -11.10 -16.21 -1.86
CA LEU A 83 -10.84 -14.78 -1.88
C LEU A 83 -9.83 -14.44 -2.98
N VAL A 84 -10.21 -13.52 -3.86
CA VAL A 84 -9.38 -13.00 -4.94
C VAL A 84 -9.19 -11.50 -4.76
N PHE A 85 -7.96 -11.04 -4.97
CA PHE A 85 -7.60 -9.62 -4.87
C PHE A 85 -7.20 -9.06 -6.22
N ASP A 86 -7.77 -7.91 -6.55
CA ASP A 86 -7.24 -7.01 -7.57
C ASP A 86 -6.70 -5.75 -6.90
N SER A 87 -5.60 -5.23 -7.43
CA SER A 87 -4.95 -4.10 -6.79
C SER A 87 -4.35 -3.12 -7.79
N SER A 88 -4.49 -1.85 -7.49
CA SER A 88 -3.89 -0.77 -8.28
C SER A 88 -3.59 0.43 -7.41
N GLY A 89 -2.55 1.18 -7.75
CA GLY A 89 -2.18 2.36 -6.99
C GLY A 89 -1.56 3.44 -7.83
N ASP A 90 -1.61 4.64 -7.30
CA ASP A 90 -0.96 5.82 -7.82
C ASP A 90 0.11 6.29 -6.83
N ASN A 91 1.25 6.73 -7.37
CA ASN A 91 2.35 7.26 -6.60
C ASN A 91 2.76 8.62 -7.17
N PHE A 92 2.93 9.60 -6.30
CA PHE A 92 3.47 10.92 -6.61
C PHE A 92 4.68 11.15 -5.72
N GLY A 93 5.82 11.46 -6.33
CA GLY A 93 7.05 11.71 -5.58
C GLY A 93 7.74 13.00 -5.99
N ALA A 94 8.45 13.56 -5.02
CA ALA A 94 9.41 14.63 -5.22
C ALA A 94 10.77 14.17 -4.70
N SER A 95 11.82 14.42 -5.47
CA SER A 95 13.17 13.97 -5.16
C SER A 95 14.20 15.07 -5.25
N PHE A 96 15.20 14.98 -4.42
CA PHE A 96 16.43 15.76 -4.47
C PHE A 96 17.61 14.81 -4.58
N ARG A 97 18.52 15.09 -5.51
CA ARG A 97 19.64 14.21 -5.82
C ARG A 97 20.93 15.00 -5.98
N TRP A 98 22.00 14.47 -5.44
CA TRP A 98 23.36 15.02 -5.55
C TRP A 98 24.25 14.08 -6.35
N TYR A 99 24.98 14.65 -7.31
CA TYR A 99 25.96 13.99 -8.15
C TYR A 99 27.37 14.48 -7.77
N PRO A 100 28.13 13.75 -6.95
CA PRO A 100 29.47 14.18 -6.53
C PRO A 100 30.46 14.28 -7.68
N GLY A 101 30.33 13.45 -8.71
CA GLY A 101 31.18 13.46 -9.91
C GLY A 101 30.82 14.55 -10.93
N GLY A 102 29.93 15.48 -10.60
CA GLY A 102 29.48 16.53 -11.49
C GLY A 102 28.75 16.01 -12.74
N HIS A 103 28.80 16.75 -13.82
CA HIS A 103 28.08 16.45 -15.08
C HIS A 103 28.50 15.15 -15.78
N ARG A 104 29.65 14.61 -15.43
CA ARG A 104 30.17 13.33 -15.97
C ARG A 104 30.10 12.19 -14.99
N GLY A 105 29.66 12.47 -13.77
CA GLY A 105 29.54 11.49 -12.72
C GLY A 105 28.40 10.50 -12.98
N SER A 106 28.69 9.23 -12.85
CA SER A 106 27.69 8.16 -12.99
C SER A 106 26.89 7.93 -11.71
N PHE A 107 27.47 8.20 -10.56
CA PHE A 107 26.86 7.91 -9.26
C PHE A 107 26.16 9.13 -8.68
N SER A 108 25.04 8.91 -8.03
CA SER A 108 24.32 9.94 -7.27
C SER A 108 23.62 9.38 -6.04
N LEU A 109 23.48 10.25 -5.04
CA LEU A 109 22.73 10.02 -3.82
C LEU A 109 21.47 10.87 -3.85
N GLY A 110 20.32 10.29 -3.53
CA GLY A 110 19.04 11.00 -3.55
C GLY A 110 18.21 10.74 -2.31
N VAL A 111 17.39 11.72 -1.98
CA VAL A 111 16.31 11.60 -1.01
C VAL A 111 14.99 11.92 -1.71
N SER A 112 13.93 11.22 -1.35
CA SER A 112 12.61 11.51 -1.89
C SER A 112 11.52 11.40 -0.83
N VAL A 113 10.41 12.07 -1.14
CA VAL A 113 9.15 11.98 -0.41
C VAL A 113 8.09 11.51 -1.39
N GLU A 114 7.41 10.44 -1.04
CA GLU A 114 6.43 9.78 -1.89
C GLU A 114 5.07 9.78 -1.20
N LYS A 115 4.03 10.12 -1.95
CA LYS A 115 2.64 9.95 -1.53
C LYS A 115 2.01 8.88 -2.41
N SER A 116 1.68 7.77 -1.80
CA SER A 116 1.03 6.65 -2.47
C SER A 116 -0.45 6.58 -2.08
N SER A 117 -1.30 6.24 -3.02
CA SER A 117 -2.68 5.88 -2.81
C SER A 117 -2.94 4.55 -3.49
N PHE A 118 -3.39 3.58 -2.73
CA PHE A 118 -3.45 2.20 -3.15
C PHE A 118 -4.85 1.65 -2.91
N LYS A 119 -5.46 1.08 -3.95
CA LYS A 119 -6.79 0.49 -3.91
C LYS A 119 -6.68 -1.02 -4.07
N VAL A 120 -7.20 -1.75 -3.09
CA VAL A 120 -7.37 -3.21 -3.13
C VAL A 120 -8.85 -3.50 -3.26
N LEU A 121 -9.18 -4.42 -4.15
CA LEU A 121 -10.54 -4.86 -4.43
C LEU A 121 -10.63 -6.37 -4.11
N PRO A 122 -10.89 -6.74 -2.86
CA PRO A 122 -11.19 -8.12 -2.53
C PRO A 122 -12.56 -8.51 -3.10
N THR A 123 -12.63 -9.70 -3.65
CA THR A 123 -13.88 -10.39 -4.03
C THR A 123 -13.82 -11.79 -3.46
N ALA A 124 -14.90 -12.23 -2.82
CA ALA A 124 -14.98 -13.55 -2.19
C ALA A 124 -16.27 -14.27 -2.59
N THR A 125 -16.17 -15.59 -2.69
CA THR A 125 -17.32 -16.48 -2.55
C THR A 125 -17.32 -17.04 -1.13
N ALA A 126 -18.47 -17.11 -0.48
CA ALA A 126 -18.62 -17.58 0.89
C ALA A 126 -19.69 -18.66 0.94
N LEU A 127 -19.32 -19.81 1.46
CA LEU A 127 -20.22 -20.92 1.76
C LEU A 127 -20.19 -21.19 3.25
N MET A 128 -21.34 -21.08 3.94
CA MET A 128 -21.48 -21.34 5.36
C MET A 128 -22.50 -22.44 5.59
N GLU A 129 -22.09 -23.50 6.28
CA GLU A 129 -22.98 -24.54 6.75
C GLU A 129 -23.41 -24.26 8.18
N LEU A 130 -24.69 -24.39 8.44
CA LEU A 130 -25.30 -24.06 9.72
C LEU A 130 -26.19 -25.24 10.20
N GLU A 131 -26.30 -25.35 11.51
CA GLU A 131 -27.19 -26.32 12.17
C GLU A 131 -28.04 -25.60 13.22
N ASP A 132 -29.33 -25.90 13.21
CA ASP A 132 -30.25 -25.42 14.22
C ASP A 132 -30.10 -26.28 15.50
N GLN A 133 -29.67 -25.67 16.59
CA GLN A 133 -29.40 -26.35 17.85
C GLN A 133 -30.64 -26.94 18.53
N LEU A 134 -31.83 -26.48 18.15
CA LEU A 134 -33.09 -26.96 18.75
C LEU A 134 -33.70 -28.11 17.94
N THR A 135 -33.58 -28.07 16.63
CA THR A 135 -34.24 -29.03 15.71
C THR A 135 -33.25 -29.97 15.03
N PHE A 136 -31.93 -29.69 15.10
CA PHE A 136 -30.86 -30.40 14.40
C PHE A 136 -31.01 -30.37 12.85
N GLN A 137 -31.74 -29.40 12.36
CA GLN A 137 -31.89 -29.19 10.93
C GLN A 137 -30.76 -28.35 10.36
N THR A 138 -30.33 -28.70 9.15
CA THR A 138 -29.24 -28.02 8.47
C THR A 138 -29.74 -26.88 7.58
N ALA A 139 -28.96 -25.82 7.50
CA ALA A 139 -29.13 -24.72 6.56
C ALA A 139 -27.79 -24.39 5.91
N THR A 140 -27.84 -23.78 4.76
CA THR A 140 -26.66 -23.35 4.01
C THR A 140 -26.82 -21.91 3.56
N PHE A 141 -25.83 -21.11 3.78
CA PHE A 141 -25.69 -19.80 3.15
C PHE A 141 -24.68 -19.92 2.01
N ASP A 142 -25.08 -19.50 0.83
CA ASP A 142 -24.23 -19.42 -0.38
C ASP A 142 -24.28 -17.99 -0.90
N GLY A 143 -23.14 -17.33 -0.95
CA GLY A 143 -23.08 -15.92 -1.28
C GLY A 143 -21.76 -15.43 -1.80
N THR A 144 -21.75 -14.15 -2.12
CA THR A 144 -20.57 -13.42 -2.55
C THR A 144 -20.35 -12.22 -1.67
N ALA A 145 -19.10 -11.86 -1.50
CA ALA A 145 -18.72 -10.62 -0.88
C ALA A 145 -17.74 -9.84 -1.77
N GLY A 146 -17.73 -8.55 -1.61
CA GLY A 146 -16.78 -7.70 -2.30
C GLY A 146 -16.45 -6.50 -1.45
N GLY A 147 -15.28 -5.90 -1.69
CA GLY A 147 -14.86 -4.77 -0.88
C GLY A 147 -13.98 -3.80 -1.63
N THR A 148 -13.64 -2.73 -0.94
CA THR A 148 -12.65 -1.76 -1.37
C THR A 148 -11.84 -1.35 -0.17
N ALA A 149 -10.55 -1.64 -0.18
CA ALA A 149 -9.61 -1.07 0.78
C ALA A 149 -8.83 0.05 0.08
N LEU A 150 -8.92 1.27 0.62
CA LEU A 150 -8.14 2.41 0.15
C LEU A 150 -7.04 2.71 1.14
N ILE A 151 -5.82 2.37 0.78
CA ILE A 151 -4.63 2.56 1.60
C ILE A 151 -3.89 3.81 1.14
N LYS A 152 -3.58 4.71 2.06
CA LYS A 152 -2.79 5.91 1.80
C LYS A 152 -1.48 5.82 2.58
N ALA A 153 -0.38 6.15 1.93
CA ALA A 153 0.94 6.13 2.54
C ALA A 153 1.74 7.39 2.21
N LEU A 154 2.54 7.81 3.17
CA LEU A 154 3.58 8.82 2.99
C LEU A 154 4.92 8.19 3.33
N SER A 155 5.83 8.16 2.36
CA SER A 155 7.11 7.48 2.48
C SER A 155 8.27 8.45 2.33
N PHE A 156 9.36 8.16 3.02
CA PHE A 156 10.64 8.86 2.92
C PHE A 156 11.69 7.85 2.48
N GLN A 157 12.47 8.19 1.48
CA GLN A 157 13.42 7.27 0.85
C GLN A 157 14.81 7.86 0.77
N LEU A 158 15.80 6.98 0.86
CA LEU A 158 17.18 7.23 0.50
C LEU A 158 17.54 6.31 -0.66
N THR A 159 18.04 6.89 -1.76
CA THR A 159 18.30 6.16 -2.99
C THR A 159 19.69 6.43 -3.53
N PHE A 160 20.29 5.39 -4.09
CA PHE A 160 21.54 5.43 -4.83
C PHE A 160 21.20 5.18 -6.30
N ARG A 161 21.72 6.03 -7.21
CA ARG A 161 21.52 5.86 -8.65
C ARG A 161 22.85 5.79 -9.36
N TRP A 162 22.93 4.89 -10.31
CA TRP A 162 24.02 4.79 -11.25
C TRP A 162 23.51 5.06 -12.66
N ASP A 163 23.90 6.21 -13.22
CA ASP A 163 23.65 6.55 -14.63
C ASP A 163 24.71 5.86 -15.49
N LEU A 164 24.28 4.97 -16.38
CA LEU A 164 25.16 4.32 -17.35
C LEU A 164 25.30 5.25 -18.56
N PHE A 165 26.54 5.57 -18.93
CA PHE A 165 26.85 6.51 -20.01
C PHE A 165 26.25 7.92 -19.81
N PRO A 166 26.54 8.62 -18.68
CA PRO A 166 25.87 9.87 -18.28
C PRO A 166 26.10 11.04 -19.24
N THR A 167 27.08 10.96 -20.17
CA THR A 167 27.32 11.94 -21.19
C THR A 167 26.42 11.83 -22.42
N SER A 168 25.79 10.65 -22.61
CA SER A 168 24.80 10.44 -23.68
C SER A 168 23.52 11.26 -23.43
N PRO A 169 22.88 11.80 -24.47
CA PRO A 169 21.62 12.52 -24.34
C PRO A 169 20.48 11.62 -23.84
N ILE A 170 20.54 10.34 -24.13
CA ILE A 170 19.65 9.30 -23.57
C ILE A 170 20.54 8.22 -22.98
N HIS A 171 20.31 7.88 -21.72
CA HIS A 171 21.09 6.85 -21.05
C HIS A 171 20.24 6.07 -20.03
N PRO A 172 20.52 4.79 -19.87
CA PRO A 172 19.89 3.99 -18.82
C PRO A 172 20.50 4.30 -17.46
N TYR A 173 19.74 4.01 -16.41
CA TYR A 173 20.19 4.07 -15.03
C TYR A 173 19.59 2.97 -14.18
N ILE A 174 20.25 2.68 -13.06
CA ILE A 174 19.80 1.76 -12.03
C ILE A 174 19.65 2.55 -10.74
N THR A 175 18.52 2.44 -10.07
CA THR A 175 18.29 3.02 -8.74
C THR A 175 18.07 1.90 -7.74
N PHE A 176 18.82 1.92 -6.65
CA PHE A 176 18.64 1.07 -5.49
C PHE A 176 18.47 1.95 -4.25
N GLY A 177 17.59 1.56 -3.36
CA GLY A 177 17.37 2.30 -2.14
C GLY A 177 16.43 1.62 -1.18
N GLY A 178 16.07 2.37 -0.16
CA GLY A 178 15.09 1.95 0.82
C GLY A 178 14.54 3.15 1.56
N GLY A 179 13.52 2.90 2.32
CA GLY A 179 12.84 3.94 3.04
C GLY A 179 11.93 3.42 4.13
N ILE A 180 11.17 4.33 4.65
CA ILE A 180 10.13 4.07 5.64
C ILE A 180 8.83 4.73 5.21
N SER A 181 7.75 3.99 5.33
CA SER A 181 6.39 4.51 5.19
C SER A 181 5.79 4.77 6.57
N THR A 182 5.06 5.88 6.72
CA THR A 182 4.45 6.22 8.02
C THR A 182 3.07 5.58 8.13
N SER A 183 2.81 4.88 9.22
CA SER A 183 1.51 4.26 9.51
C SER A 183 0.39 5.27 9.77
N LYS A 184 0.74 6.52 10.06
CA LYS A 184 -0.25 7.57 10.35
C LYS A 184 -1.18 7.90 9.17
N ALA A 185 -0.71 7.67 7.94
CA ALA A 185 -1.54 7.78 6.75
C ALA A 185 -2.41 6.52 6.56
N LEU A 186 -2.01 5.39 7.15
CA LEU A 186 -2.83 4.17 7.20
C LEU A 186 -4.04 4.33 8.11
N ASP A 187 -3.92 5.05 9.24
CA ASP A 187 -5.03 5.27 10.16
C ASP A 187 -6.26 5.92 9.48
N ASP A 188 -6.02 6.73 8.44
CA ASP A 188 -7.07 7.39 7.64
C ASP A 188 -7.50 6.55 6.41
N SER A 189 -6.93 5.36 6.25
CA SER A 189 -7.33 4.40 5.22
C SER A 189 -8.66 3.76 5.60
N SER A 190 -9.44 3.35 4.60
CA SER A 190 -10.78 2.79 4.82
C SER A 190 -10.93 1.45 4.13
N VAL A 191 -11.66 0.57 4.77
CA VAL A 191 -12.13 -0.71 4.21
C VAL A 191 -13.64 -0.64 4.19
N ALA A 192 -14.20 -0.75 2.99
CA ALA A 192 -15.64 -0.90 2.79
C ALA A 192 -15.88 -2.30 2.21
N TYR A 193 -16.87 -3.00 2.72
CA TYR A 193 -17.25 -4.29 2.19
C TYR A 193 -18.76 -4.44 2.11
N THR A 194 -19.19 -5.31 1.21
CA THR A 194 -20.58 -5.69 1.02
C THR A 194 -20.65 -7.20 0.85
N TYR A 195 -21.71 -7.82 1.34
CA TYR A 195 -21.98 -9.21 1.08
C TYR A 195 -23.46 -9.42 0.72
N SER A 196 -23.74 -10.45 -0.06
CA SER A 196 -25.09 -10.86 -0.42
C SER A 196 -25.10 -12.34 -0.78
N GLY A 197 -26.06 -13.08 -0.25
CA GLY A 197 -26.22 -14.51 -0.53
C GLY A 197 -27.62 -15.01 -0.20
N GLN A 198 -27.82 -16.30 -0.46
CA GLN A 198 -29.06 -17.02 -0.18
C GLN A 198 -28.86 -17.94 1.03
N LEU A 199 -29.67 -17.74 2.06
CA LEU A 199 -29.83 -18.72 3.13
C LEU A 199 -30.99 -19.65 2.79
N SER A 200 -30.77 -20.97 2.84
CA SER A 200 -31.80 -21.98 2.60
C SER A 200 -31.55 -23.22 3.44
N GLY A 201 -32.60 -23.91 3.82
CA GLY A 201 -32.49 -25.14 4.62
C GLY A 201 -33.77 -25.96 4.57
N SER A 202 -33.75 -27.14 5.20
CA SER A 202 -34.90 -28.06 5.19
C SER A 202 -36.15 -27.45 5.83
N ALA A 203 -36.01 -26.54 6.79
CA ALA A 203 -37.11 -25.82 7.44
C ALA A 203 -37.06 -24.30 7.22
N ILE A 204 -36.05 -23.81 6.49
CA ILE A 204 -35.86 -22.40 6.21
C ILE A 204 -36.11 -22.16 4.71
N PRO A 205 -37.17 -21.43 4.35
CA PRO A 205 -37.39 -21.08 2.96
C PRO A 205 -36.25 -20.17 2.46
N PRO A 206 -35.91 -20.25 1.16
CA PRO A 206 -34.85 -19.40 0.61
C PRO A 206 -35.08 -17.92 0.89
N GLN A 207 -34.11 -17.29 1.52
CA GLN A 207 -34.13 -15.86 1.83
C GLN A 207 -32.79 -15.20 1.53
N THR A 208 -32.83 -13.95 1.13
CA THR A 208 -31.61 -13.18 0.84
C THR A 208 -31.09 -12.55 2.11
N ILE A 209 -29.84 -12.84 2.43
CA ILE A 209 -29.07 -12.17 3.50
C ILE A 209 -28.07 -11.25 2.83
N SER A 210 -28.04 -9.97 3.23
CA SER A 210 -27.10 -9.00 2.69
C SER A 210 -26.74 -7.94 3.72
N GLY A 211 -25.54 -7.39 3.59
CA GLY A 211 -25.08 -6.34 4.45
C GLY A 211 -23.93 -5.55 3.84
N SER A 212 -23.60 -4.44 4.48
CA SER A 212 -22.47 -3.61 4.12
C SER A 212 -21.95 -2.89 5.34
N ASP A 213 -20.63 -2.70 5.42
CA ASP A 213 -20.01 -1.89 6.45
C ASP A 213 -18.81 -1.13 5.89
N THR A 214 -18.39 -0.08 6.60
CA THR A 214 -17.20 0.70 6.27
C THR A 214 -16.47 1.05 7.54
N LYS A 215 -15.24 0.55 7.67
CA LYS A 215 -14.37 0.80 8.81
C LYS A 215 -13.10 1.49 8.38
N THR A 216 -12.53 2.31 9.25
CA THR A 216 -11.18 2.81 9.09
C THR A 216 -10.18 1.79 9.66
N PHE A 217 -8.94 1.81 9.19
CA PHE A 217 -7.87 0.99 9.79
C PHE A 217 -7.69 1.29 11.28
N ARG A 218 -7.95 2.52 11.70
CA ARG A 218 -7.96 2.88 13.12
C ARG A 218 -9.02 2.10 13.90
N GLN A 219 -10.25 2.03 13.39
CA GLN A 219 -11.33 1.26 14.03
C GLN A 219 -11.00 -0.22 14.09
N LEU A 220 -10.53 -0.80 12.98
CA LEU A 220 -10.09 -2.20 12.94
C LEU A 220 -8.96 -2.48 13.94
N LYS A 221 -8.01 -1.56 14.07
CA LYS A 221 -6.93 -1.66 15.05
C LYS A 221 -7.45 -1.57 16.48
N ASP A 222 -8.35 -0.63 16.76
CA ASP A 222 -8.91 -0.43 18.11
C ASP A 222 -9.76 -1.65 18.52
N GLU A 223 -10.49 -2.26 17.58
CA GLU A 223 -11.25 -3.50 17.79
C GLU A 223 -10.32 -4.69 18.04
N ALA A 224 -9.29 -4.88 17.21
CA ALA A 224 -8.30 -5.95 17.39
C ALA A 224 -7.51 -5.83 18.72
N LEU A 225 -7.30 -4.61 19.22
CA LEU A 225 -6.66 -4.37 20.52
C LEU A 225 -7.61 -4.59 21.70
N ALA A 226 -8.93 -4.48 21.48
CA ALA A 226 -9.94 -4.77 22.50
C ALA A 226 -10.12 -6.29 22.71
N ASP A 227 -9.82 -7.07 21.66
CA ASP A 227 -9.82 -8.53 21.72
C ASP A 227 -8.44 -9.01 22.18
N ALA A 228 -8.29 -9.27 23.48
CA ALA A 228 -7.00 -9.57 24.13
C ALA A 228 -6.27 -10.84 23.62
N ALA A 229 -6.81 -11.53 22.61
CA ALA A 229 -6.22 -12.68 21.96
C ALA A 229 -5.33 -12.31 20.74
N ASN A 230 -5.45 -11.10 20.20
CA ASN A 230 -4.75 -10.69 18.98
C ASN A 230 -3.77 -9.55 19.25
N ASP A 231 -2.60 -9.90 19.78
CA ASP A 231 -1.48 -8.97 19.97
C ASP A 231 -0.72 -8.79 18.63
N PHE A 232 -1.32 -8.07 17.67
CA PHE A 232 -0.63 -7.71 16.43
C PHE A 232 -0.34 -6.21 16.39
N PRO A 233 0.85 -5.77 16.88
CA PRO A 233 1.21 -4.36 16.84
C PRO A 233 1.47 -3.92 15.40
N ILE A 234 0.59 -3.09 14.83
CA ILE A 234 0.91 -2.42 13.56
C ILE A 234 2.07 -1.47 13.83
N PRO A 235 3.24 -1.69 13.20
CA PRO A 235 4.41 -0.85 13.45
C PRO A 235 4.16 0.58 12.98
N ASN A 236 4.65 1.57 13.73
CA ASN A 236 4.52 2.99 13.35
C ASN A 236 5.22 3.34 12.04
N PHE A 237 6.14 2.49 11.58
CA PHE A 237 6.90 2.64 10.34
C PHE A 237 7.02 1.28 9.66
N ILE A 238 6.77 1.26 8.37
CA ILE A 238 6.93 0.08 7.53
C ILE A 238 8.18 0.32 6.68
N PRO A 239 9.27 -0.42 6.90
CA PRO A 239 10.46 -0.34 6.05
C PRO A 239 10.20 -1.01 4.71
N PHE A 240 10.81 -0.49 3.65
CA PHE A 240 10.76 -1.10 2.33
C PHE A 240 12.09 -0.92 1.59
N LEU A 241 12.29 -1.74 0.55
CA LEU A 241 13.40 -1.67 -0.37
C LEU A 241 12.91 -1.36 -1.78
N GLN A 242 13.76 -0.69 -2.56
CA GLN A 242 13.47 -0.30 -3.93
C GLN A 242 14.61 -0.69 -4.85
N LEU A 243 14.26 -1.24 -6.00
CA LEU A 243 15.18 -1.47 -7.12
C LEU A 243 14.48 -1.12 -8.43
N ASN A 244 14.98 -0.08 -9.11
CA ASN A 244 14.40 0.38 -10.36
C ASN A 244 15.45 0.41 -11.48
N LEU A 245 14.98 0.12 -12.68
CA LEU A 245 15.67 0.37 -13.93
C LEU A 245 14.98 1.50 -14.66
N GLY A 246 15.74 2.44 -15.20
CA GLY A 246 15.17 3.59 -15.87
C GLY A 246 15.95 4.06 -17.07
N LEU A 247 15.32 4.96 -17.83
CA LEU A 247 15.90 5.73 -18.90
C LEU A 247 15.77 7.21 -18.58
N LYS A 248 16.85 7.93 -18.76
CA LYS A 248 16.93 9.38 -18.60
C LYS A 248 17.24 10.03 -19.93
N ALA A 249 16.37 10.94 -20.38
CA ALA A 249 16.52 11.68 -21.62
C ALA A 249 16.71 13.16 -21.31
N ARG A 250 17.76 13.75 -21.86
CA ARG A 250 18.06 15.18 -21.74
C ARG A 250 17.29 15.97 -22.79
N LEU A 251 16.28 16.73 -22.36
CA LEU A 251 15.53 17.65 -23.26
C LEU A 251 16.27 18.95 -23.48
N THR A 252 16.82 19.52 -22.42
CA THR A 252 17.65 20.74 -22.46
C THR A 252 18.90 20.53 -21.59
N LYS A 253 19.75 21.55 -21.47
CA LYS A 253 20.89 21.47 -20.54
C LYS A 253 20.48 21.28 -19.09
N MET A 254 19.28 21.73 -18.70
CA MET A 254 18.77 21.71 -17.33
C MET A 254 17.64 20.70 -17.14
N VAL A 255 16.84 20.42 -18.15
CA VAL A 255 15.61 19.62 -18.01
C VAL A 255 15.82 18.22 -18.57
N HIS A 256 15.47 17.22 -17.76
CA HIS A 256 15.53 15.80 -18.09
C HIS A 256 14.16 15.15 -17.89
N VAL A 257 13.82 14.22 -18.76
CA VAL A 257 12.70 13.29 -18.60
C VAL A 257 13.25 11.97 -18.07
N LEU A 258 12.55 11.39 -17.14
CA LEU A 258 12.85 10.08 -16.58
C LEU A 258 11.65 9.15 -16.81
N VAL A 259 11.94 7.91 -17.16
CA VAL A 259 10.96 6.82 -17.17
C VAL A 259 11.64 5.66 -16.47
N GLU A 260 10.97 5.09 -15.49
CA GLU A 260 11.52 3.95 -14.75
C GLU A 260 10.45 2.90 -14.44
N ALA A 261 10.91 1.69 -14.31
CA ALA A 261 10.11 0.56 -13.83
C ALA A 261 10.94 -0.25 -12.84
N GLY A 262 10.29 -0.82 -11.87
CA GLY A 262 11.00 -1.59 -10.85
C GLY A 262 10.09 -2.16 -9.78
N VAL A 263 10.75 -2.55 -8.71
CA VAL A 263 10.15 -3.14 -7.53
C VAL A 263 10.28 -2.15 -6.37
N PHE A 264 9.14 -1.76 -5.85
CA PHE A 264 8.98 -0.90 -4.70
C PHE A 264 7.78 -1.40 -3.94
N ASP A 265 8.00 -2.34 -3.04
CA ASP A 265 6.91 -3.00 -2.29
C ASP A 265 5.76 -3.48 -3.19
N GLY A 266 6.10 -3.82 -4.44
CA GLY A 266 5.22 -4.11 -5.55
C GLY A 266 5.89 -3.75 -6.87
N PHE A 267 5.20 -3.88 -7.96
CA PHE A 267 5.68 -3.46 -9.28
C PHE A 267 5.24 -2.03 -9.56
N ILE A 268 6.19 -1.14 -9.83
CA ILE A 268 5.94 0.25 -10.15
C ILE A 268 6.45 0.59 -11.56
N ALA A 269 5.69 1.39 -12.28
CA ALA A 269 6.15 2.07 -13.49
C ALA A 269 5.89 3.57 -13.32
N SER A 270 6.89 4.40 -13.54
CA SER A 270 6.81 5.83 -13.31
C SER A 270 7.43 6.66 -14.44
N ALA A 271 6.94 7.88 -14.58
CA ALA A 271 7.52 8.90 -15.44
C ALA A 271 7.67 10.20 -14.65
N GLY A 272 8.73 10.95 -14.93
CA GLY A 272 9.03 12.16 -14.20
C GLY A 272 9.85 13.17 -15.00
N LEU A 273 9.98 14.33 -14.38
CA LEU A 273 10.84 15.41 -14.84
C LEU A 273 11.87 15.73 -13.76
N ALA A 274 13.07 16.05 -14.17
CA ALA A 274 14.11 16.53 -13.29
C ALA A 274 14.76 17.80 -13.83
N ILE A 275 15.07 18.71 -12.93
CA ILE A 275 15.79 19.96 -13.21
C ILE A 275 17.16 19.84 -12.58
N ARG A 276 18.18 19.96 -13.40
CA ARG A 276 19.59 19.96 -13.01
C ARG A 276 20.07 21.37 -12.79
N LEU A 277 20.74 21.60 -11.65
CA LEU A 277 21.38 22.87 -11.27
C LEU A 277 22.90 22.73 -11.21
#